data_eaf50926cfdf5763b4494aa9f4f4ff34
#
_entry.id   eaf50926cfdf5763b4494aa9f4f4ff34
#
_cell.length_a   1.000
_cell.length_b   1.000
_cell.length_c   1.000
_cell.angle_alpha   90.00
_cell.angle_beta   90.00
_cell.angle_gamma   90.00
#
_symmetry.space_group_name_H-M   'P 1'
#
loop_
_entity.id
_entity.type
_entity.pdbx_description
1 polymer ?
#
loop_
_entity_poly.entity_id
_entity_poly.type
_entity_poly.pdbx_seq_one_letter_code
_entity_poly.pdbx_strand_id
1 'polypeptide(L)'
;HNPYSIPALSATASVYRSMDHFDLAVEYFQRVLDIDNENGEVWGAMGHCYLMMDELEKAYAAYHRALCYLPNPKEPKLWYGIGILYDRYGSLEHAEETFSSVVRTNPDYEKANEIYFRLGIIYKQQGQYESSLECFQYILNNPPRPLTGMDIWFQIGHVHEQQGAYDLAKEAYE
;
A
#
# COMPACT_ATOMS: atom_id res chain seq x y z
N HIS A 1 25.69 -17.87 20.30
CA HIS A 1 24.47 -17.14 19.95
C HIS A 1 24.48 -15.72 20.54
N ASN A 2 24.39 -14.72 19.69
CA ASN A 2 24.43 -13.32 20.08
C ASN A 2 23.03 -12.69 19.91
N PRO A 3 22.30 -12.40 21.03
CA PRO A 3 20.96 -11.81 20.93
C PRO A 3 20.95 -10.37 20.41
N TYR A 4 22.13 -9.73 20.34
CA TYR A 4 22.25 -8.37 19.81
C TYR A 4 22.74 -8.35 18.35
N SER A 5 22.85 -9.51 17.70
CA SER A 5 23.22 -9.55 16.29
C SER A 5 22.09 -9.00 15.41
N ILE A 6 22.46 -8.37 14.28
CA ILE A 6 21.48 -7.83 13.34
C ILE A 6 20.48 -8.90 12.87
N PRO A 7 20.90 -10.12 12.45
CA PRO A 7 19.95 -11.16 12.08
C PRO A 7 18.96 -11.54 13.20
N ALA A 8 19.43 -11.66 14.43
CA ALA A 8 18.58 -12.02 15.56
C ALA A 8 17.56 -10.92 15.88
N LEU A 9 18.00 -9.67 15.92
CA LEU A 9 17.13 -8.53 16.19
C LEU A 9 16.11 -8.34 15.07
N SER A 10 16.52 -8.46 13.81
CA SER A 10 15.64 -8.36 12.65
C SER A 10 14.58 -9.46 12.64
N ALA A 11 14.98 -10.69 12.97
CA ALA A 11 14.05 -11.82 13.06
C ALA A 11 13.02 -11.60 14.16
N THR A 12 13.44 -11.12 15.33
CA THR A 12 12.54 -10.81 16.45
C THR A 12 11.54 -9.71 16.07
N ALA A 13 12.05 -8.64 15.45
CA ALA A 13 11.21 -7.55 14.99
C ALA A 13 10.17 -8.01 13.96
N SER A 14 10.58 -8.87 13.04
CA SER A 14 9.68 -9.40 12.00
C SER A 14 8.57 -10.27 12.60
N VAL A 15 8.89 -11.05 13.64
CA VAL A 15 7.89 -11.84 14.37
C VAL A 15 6.86 -10.93 15.03
N TYR A 16 7.29 -9.89 15.72
CA TYR A 16 6.38 -8.93 16.33
C TYR A 16 5.50 -8.23 15.28
N ARG A 17 6.09 -7.86 14.15
CA ARG A 17 5.33 -7.25 13.05
C ARG A 17 4.25 -8.20 12.52
N SER A 18 4.56 -9.48 12.36
CA SER A 18 3.59 -10.47 11.88
C SER A 18 2.47 -10.74 12.88
N MET A 19 2.71 -10.45 14.16
CA MET A 19 1.73 -10.57 15.23
C MET A 19 0.98 -9.26 15.49
N ASP A 20 1.16 -8.26 14.63
CA ASP A 20 0.58 -6.92 14.74
C ASP A 20 1.02 -6.14 15.99
N HIS A 21 2.13 -6.54 16.59
CA HIS A 21 2.77 -5.80 17.68
C HIS A 21 3.77 -4.79 17.10
N PHE A 22 3.25 -3.78 16.41
CA PHE A 22 4.07 -2.85 15.65
C PHE A 22 4.97 -1.98 16.53
N ASP A 23 4.52 -1.63 17.73
CA ASP A 23 5.31 -0.86 18.70
C ASP A 23 6.58 -1.61 19.11
N LEU A 24 6.45 -2.91 19.41
CA LEU A 24 7.60 -3.75 19.76
C LEU A 24 8.49 -4.00 18.54
N ALA A 25 7.90 -4.19 17.36
CA ALA A 25 8.66 -4.35 16.13
C ALA A 25 9.53 -3.12 15.87
N VAL A 26 9.00 -1.92 16.01
CA VAL A 26 9.75 -0.67 15.84
C VAL A 26 10.90 -0.60 16.84
N GLU A 27 10.69 -0.98 18.09
CA GLU A 27 11.75 -0.97 19.11
C GLU A 27 12.93 -1.84 18.70
N TYR A 28 12.66 -3.07 18.22
CA TYR A 28 13.72 -3.98 17.80
C TYR A 28 14.36 -3.52 16.48
N PHE A 29 13.60 -2.99 15.54
CA PHE A 29 14.18 -2.43 14.32
C PHE A 29 15.08 -1.24 14.65
N GLN A 30 14.71 -0.41 15.62
CA GLN A 30 15.53 0.70 16.06
C GLN A 30 16.87 0.21 16.62
N ARG A 31 16.88 -0.91 17.34
CA ARG A 31 18.12 -1.51 17.83
C ARG A 31 19.03 -1.93 16.67
N VAL A 32 18.46 -2.45 15.59
CA VAL A 32 19.23 -2.78 14.38
C VAL A 32 19.85 -1.51 13.79
N LEU A 33 19.07 -0.43 13.70
CA LEU A 33 19.55 0.83 13.15
C LEU A 33 20.59 1.50 14.01
N ASP A 34 20.58 1.27 15.33
CA ASP A 34 21.63 1.76 16.23
C ASP A 34 22.98 1.10 15.93
N ILE A 35 22.95 -0.11 15.37
CA ILE A 35 24.15 -0.85 14.95
C ILE A 35 24.52 -0.49 13.51
N ASP A 36 23.53 -0.44 12.61
CA ASP A 36 23.68 -0.21 11.17
C ASP A 36 22.58 0.74 10.70
N ASN A 37 22.81 2.04 10.80
CA ASN A 37 21.81 3.06 10.49
C ASN A 37 21.59 3.28 8.99
N GLU A 38 22.35 2.61 8.13
CA GLU A 38 22.21 2.67 6.68
C GLU A 38 21.48 1.45 6.10
N ASN A 39 20.85 0.65 6.96
CA ASN A 39 20.12 -0.53 6.54
C ASN A 39 18.74 -0.15 5.98
N GLY A 40 18.68 0.03 4.65
CA GLY A 40 17.47 0.47 3.96
C GLY A 40 16.28 -0.48 4.11
N GLU A 41 16.53 -1.79 4.18
CA GLU A 41 15.46 -2.78 4.37
C GLU A 41 14.78 -2.59 5.73
N VAL A 42 15.54 -2.33 6.76
CA VAL A 42 15.01 -2.08 8.11
C VAL A 42 14.26 -0.75 8.15
N TRP A 43 14.76 0.29 7.49
CA TRP A 43 14.03 1.55 7.38
C TRP A 43 12.67 1.35 6.70
N GLY A 44 12.61 0.55 5.63
CA GLY A 44 11.36 0.22 4.95
C GLY A 44 10.39 -0.53 5.86
N ALA A 45 10.89 -1.51 6.63
CA ALA A 45 10.07 -2.27 7.58
C ALA A 45 9.53 -1.37 8.69
N MET A 46 10.34 -0.44 9.20
CA MET A 46 9.89 0.55 10.18
C MET A 46 8.80 1.46 9.60
N GLY A 47 8.99 1.90 8.36
CA GLY A 47 7.99 2.70 7.67
C GLY A 47 6.64 2.00 7.63
N HIS A 48 6.65 0.71 7.31
CA HIS A 48 5.44 -0.10 7.32
C HIS A 48 4.79 -0.16 8.71
N CYS A 49 5.59 -0.38 9.75
CA CYS A 49 5.09 -0.41 11.12
C CYS A 49 4.46 0.92 11.53
N TYR A 50 5.11 2.03 11.22
CA TYR A 50 4.57 3.36 11.52
C TYR A 50 3.28 3.62 10.74
N LEU A 51 3.22 3.17 9.48
CA LEU A 51 2.01 3.29 8.66
C LEU A 51 0.83 2.54 9.30
N MET A 52 1.08 1.32 9.80
CA MET A 52 0.05 0.53 10.46
C MET A 52 -0.39 1.13 11.80
N MET A 53 0.48 1.88 12.47
CA MET A 53 0.15 2.62 13.70
C MET A 53 -0.46 3.99 13.41
N ASP A 54 -0.65 4.32 12.15
CA ASP A 54 -1.17 5.62 11.68
C ASP A 54 -0.28 6.82 12.08
N GLU A 55 1.01 6.56 12.28
CA GLU A 55 2.01 7.61 12.51
C GLU A 55 2.63 8.01 11.17
N LEU A 56 1.88 8.79 10.39
CA LEU A 56 2.18 9.06 8.99
C LEU A 56 3.48 9.83 8.78
N GLU A 57 3.79 10.79 9.64
CA GLU A 57 5.02 11.57 9.53
C GLU A 57 6.26 10.71 9.75
N LYS A 58 6.21 9.83 10.73
CA LYS A 58 7.31 8.90 11.01
C LYS A 58 7.44 7.88 9.89
N ALA A 59 6.32 7.40 9.34
CA ALA A 59 6.31 6.50 8.20
C ALA A 59 6.98 7.15 6.99
N TYR A 60 6.63 8.41 6.71
CA TYR A 60 7.23 9.17 5.61
C TYR A 60 8.74 9.27 5.78
N ALA A 61 9.20 9.67 6.96
CA ALA A 61 10.63 9.80 7.24
C ALA A 61 11.36 8.47 7.06
N ALA A 62 10.80 7.38 7.58
CA ALA A 62 11.40 6.05 7.47
C ALA A 62 11.47 5.56 6.02
N TYR A 63 10.40 5.73 5.25
CA TYR A 63 10.40 5.36 3.83
C TYR A 63 11.38 6.21 3.01
N HIS A 64 11.48 7.49 3.33
CA HIS A 64 12.44 8.37 2.66
C HIS A 64 13.86 7.88 2.89
N ARG A 65 14.20 7.50 4.12
CA ARG A 65 15.49 6.93 4.46
C ARG A 65 15.73 5.60 3.73
N ALA A 66 14.70 4.75 3.64
CA ALA A 66 14.80 3.50 2.91
C ALA A 66 15.18 3.74 1.44
N LEU A 67 14.56 4.72 0.80
CA LEU A 67 14.87 5.07 -0.58
C LEU A 67 16.29 5.59 -0.76
N CYS A 68 16.81 6.32 0.24
CA CYS A 68 18.17 6.85 0.19
C CYS A 68 19.23 5.75 0.31
N TYR A 69 18.97 4.72 1.11
CA TYR A 69 19.97 3.71 1.42
C TYR A 69 19.87 2.43 0.57
N LEU A 70 18.72 2.19 -0.07
CA LEU A 70 18.59 1.05 -0.98
C LEU A 70 19.23 1.36 -2.32
N PRO A 71 20.13 0.48 -2.83
CA PRO A 71 20.82 0.73 -4.10
C PRO A 71 19.90 0.68 -5.30
N ASN A 72 18.81 -0.08 -5.22
CA ASN A 72 17.87 -0.24 -6.32
C ASN A 72 16.45 -0.45 -5.77
N PRO A 73 15.78 0.66 -5.39
CA PRO A 73 14.49 0.56 -4.69
C PRO A 73 13.34 0.24 -5.66
N LYS A 74 13.36 -0.96 -6.25
CA LYS A 74 12.30 -1.43 -7.17
C LYS A 74 11.38 -2.46 -6.53
N GLU A 75 11.56 -2.76 -5.24
CA GLU A 75 10.74 -3.73 -4.56
C GLU A 75 9.29 -3.24 -4.50
N PRO A 76 8.31 -4.01 -5.06
CA PRO A 76 6.92 -3.55 -5.11
C PRO A 76 6.30 -3.35 -3.73
N LYS A 77 6.71 -4.14 -2.74
CA LYS A 77 6.22 -4.02 -1.37
C LYS A 77 6.55 -2.66 -0.75
N LEU A 78 7.74 -2.15 -1.01
CA LEU A 78 8.16 -0.82 -0.53
C LEU A 78 7.30 0.27 -1.14
N TRP A 79 7.16 0.25 -2.47
CA TRP A 79 6.39 1.27 -3.18
C TRP A 79 4.88 1.16 -2.90
N TYR A 80 4.39 -0.05 -2.65
CA TYR A 80 3.00 -0.24 -2.21
C TYR A 80 2.74 0.49 -0.89
N GLY A 81 3.64 0.34 0.08
CA GLY A 81 3.55 1.06 1.35
C GLY A 81 3.59 2.57 1.18
N ILE A 82 4.48 3.05 0.30
CA ILE A 82 4.60 4.49 0.00
C ILE A 82 3.31 5.00 -0.65
N GLY A 83 2.72 4.22 -1.56
CA GLY A 83 1.45 4.59 -2.18
C GLY A 83 0.31 4.72 -1.17
N ILE A 84 0.22 3.78 -0.22
CA ILE A 84 -0.76 3.86 0.87
C ILE A 84 -0.54 5.12 1.70
N LEU A 85 0.70 5.45 1.98
CA LEU A 85 1.05 6.65 2.75
C LEU A 85 0.54 7.92 2.06
N TYR A 86 0.80 8.06 0.76
CA TYR A 86 0.30 9.20 0.00
C TYR A 86 -1.22 9.26 -0.02
N ASP A 87 -1.88 8.10 -0.16
CA ASP A 87 -3.34 8.03 -0.15
C ASP A 87 -3.90 8.52 1.19
N ARG A 88 -3.29 8.11 2.29
CA ARG A 88 -3.71 8.56 3.64
C ARG A 88 -3.48 10.05 3.89
N TYR A 89 -2.44 10.61 3.29
CA TYR A 89 -2.20 12.06 3.35
C TYR A 89 -3.16 12.86 2.45
N GLY A 90 -3.94 12.17 1.61
CA GLY A 90 -4.81 12.83 0.65
C GLY A 90 -4.09 13.34 -0.59
N SER A 91 -2.84 12.94 -0.79
CA SER A 91 -2.04 13.30 -1.95
C SER A 91 -2.35 12.32 -3.11
N LEU A 92 -3.53 12.49 -3.72
CA LEU A 92 -4.06 11.52 -4.67
C LEU A 92 -3.20 11.38 -5.92
N GLU A 93 -2.61 12.46 -6.41
CA GLU A 93 -1.75 12.42 -7.59
C GLU A 93 -0.51 11.56 -7.36
N HIS A 94 0.15 11.74 -6.21
CA HIS A 94 1.33 10.96 -5.85
C HIS A 94 0.99 9.49 -5.60
N ALA A 95 -0.16 9.24 -4.96
CA ALA A 95 -0.63 7.87 -4.72
C ALA A 95 -0.92 7.17 -6.04
N GLU A 96 -1.61 7.84 -6.97
CA GLU A 96 -1.92 7.30 -8.29
C GLU A 96 -0.64 6.97 -9.06
N GLU A 97 0.30 7.89 -9.12
CA GLU A 97 1.57 7.69 -9.82
C GLU A 97 2.34 6.50 -9.23
N THR A 98 2.42 6.42 -7.90
CA THR A 98 3.13 5.36 -7.20
C THR A 98 2.49 3.99 -7.45
N PHE A 99 1.18 3.89 -7.28
CA PHE A 99 0.46 2.63 -7.50
C PHE A 99 0.51 2.19 -8.96
N SER A 100 0.34 3.10 -9.88
CA SER A 100 0.42 2.81 -11.33
C SER A 100 1.80 2.28 -11.70
N SER A 101 2.85 2.86 -11.13
CA SER A 101 4.22 2.40 -11.35
C SER A 101 4.42 0.98 -10.85
N VAL A 102 3.87 0.63 -9.67
CA VAL A 102 4.00 -0.72 -9.11
C VAL A 102 3.38 -1.76 -10.04
N VAL A 103 2.14 -1.56 -10.48
CA VAL A 103 1.44 -2.55 -11.31
C VAL A 103 2.01 -2.62 -12.73
N ARG A 104 2.59 -1.54 -13.23
CA ARG A 104 3.23 -1.51 -14.54
C ARG A 104 4.55 -2.26 -14.53
N THR A 105 5.36 -2.10 -13.49
CA THR A 105 6.67 -2.77 -13.37
C THR A 105 6.55 -4.20 -12.85
N ASN A 106 5.56 -4.48 -12.04
CA ASN A 106 5.38 -5.79 -11.39
C ASN A 106 3.92 -6.24 -11.54
N PRO A 107 3.46 -6.58 -12.75
CA PRO A 107 2.04 -6.95 -12.96
C PRO A 107 1.62 -8.21 -12.22
N ASP A 108 2.57 -9.06 -11.83
CA ASP A 108 2.31 -10.31 -11.10
C ASP A 108 2.42 -10.15 -9.58
N TYR A 109 2.55 -8.92 -9.08
CA TYR A 109 2.63 -8.69 -7.66
C TYR A 109 1.35 -9.21 -6.98
N GLU A 110 1.51 -9.91 -5.85
CA GLU A 110 0.39 -10.57 -5.14
C GLU A 110 -0.72 -9.60 -4.72
N LYS A 111 -0.39 -8.33 -4.51
CA LYS A 111 -1.35 -7.29 -4.12
C LYS A 111 -1.76 -6.40 -5.27
N ALA A 112 -1.49 -6.79 -6.51
CA ALA A 112 -1.84 -5.99 -7.69
C ALA A 112 -3.35 -5.70 -7.75
N ASN A 113 -4.19 -6.69 -7.43
CA ASN A 113 -5.64 -6.50 -7.46
C ASN A 113 -6.10 -5.49 -6.39
N GLU A 114 -5.49 -5.51 -5.21
CA GLU A 114 -5.76 -4.51 -4.18
C GLU A 114 -5.34 -3.12 -4.65
N ILE A 115 -4.21 -3.02 -5.35
CA ILE A 115 -3.74 -1.76 -5.93
C ILE A 115 -4.75 -1.24 -6.96
N TYR A 116 -5.25 -2.10 -7.84
CA TYR A 116 -6.28 -1.70 -8.82
C TYR A 116 -7.55 -1.20 -8.14
N PHE A 117 -7.95 -1.84 -7.04
CA PHE A 117 -9.10 -1.37 -6.26
C PHE A 117 -8.85 0.05 -5.70
N ARG A 118 -7.67 0.28 -5.13
CA ARG A 118 -7.30 1.59 -4.61
C ARG A 118 -7.21 2.64 -5.71
N LEU A 119 -6.63 2.27 -6.86
CA LEU A 119 -6.58 3.17 -8.03
C LEU A 119 -7.98 3.52 -8.53
N GLY A 120 -8.89 2.55 -8.56
CA GLY A 120 -10.27 2.80 -8.94
C GLY A 120 -10.91 3.85 -8.05
N ILE A 121 -10.71 3.77 -6.74
CA ILE A 121 -11.23 4.75 -5.79
C ILE A 121 -10.57 6.11 -5.98
N ILE A 122 -9.25 6.15 -6.19
CA ILE A 122 -8.51 7.39 -6.42
C ILE A 122 -9.00 8.08 -7.69
N TYR A 123 -9.12 7.35 -8.79
CA TYR A 123 -9.63 7.89 -10.05
C TYR A 123 -11.05 8.43 -9.90
N LYS A 124 -11.90 7.72 -9.14
CA LYS A 124 -13.26 8.17 -8.85
C LYS A 124 -13.23 9.52 -8.13
N GLN A 125 -12.38 9.67 -7.12
CA GLN A 125 -12.24 10.91 -6.37
C GLN A 125 -11.70 12.06 -7.21
N GLN A 126 -10.88 11.75 -8.21
CA GLN A 126 -10.32 12.72 -9.13
C GLN A 126 -11.27 13.09 -10.28
N GLY A 127 -12.41 12.44 -10.37
CA GLY A 127 -13.36 12.63 -11.46
C GLY A 127 -12.99 11.93 -12.76
N GLN A 128 -11.99 11.05 -12.73
CA GLN A 128 -11.56 10.25 -13.89
C GLN A 128 -12.34 8.94 -13.93
N TYR A 129 -13.61 9.04 -14.27
CA TYR A 129 -14.56 7.93 -14.14
C TYR A 129 -14.27 6.76 -15.07
N GLU A 130 -13.81 7.02 -16.30
CA GLU A 130 -13.47 5.95 -17.24
C GLU A 130 -12.33 5.10 -16.72
N SER A 131 -11.25 5.73 -16.23
CA SER A 131 -10.11 5.03 -15.66
C SER A 131 -10.51 4.24 -14.41
N SER A 132 -11.38 4.82 -13.58
CA SER A 132 -11.93 4.16 -12.40
C SER A 132 -12.66 2.87 -12.78
N LEU A 133 -13.54 2.96 -13.78
CA LEU A 133 -14.30 1.80 -14.26
C LEU A 133 -13.39 0.71 -14.81
N GLU A 134 -12.37 1.07 -15.57
CA GLU A 134 -11.41 0.12 -16.10
C GLU A 134 -10.73 -0.66 -14.97
N CYS A 135 -10.31 0.02 -13.90
CA CYS A 135 -9.68 -0.61 -12.75
C CYS A 135 -10.62 -1.59 -12.06
N PHE A 136 -11.87 -1.19 -11.82
CA PHE A 136 -12.84 -2.05 -11.15
C PHE A 136 -13.23 -3.26 -12.01
N GLN A 137 -13.42 -3.05 -13.31
CA GLN A 137 -13.75 -4.15 -14.22
C GLN A 137 -12.63 -5.18 -14.32
N TYR A 138 -11.38 -4.72 -14.26
CA TYR A 138 -10.22 -5.60 -14.33
C TYR A 138 -10.20 -6.61 -13.16
N ILE A 139 -10.63 -6.19 -11.96
CA ILE A 139 -10.59 -7.02 -10.77
C ILE A 139 -11.94 -7.68 -10.44
N LEU A 140 -12.96 -7.49 -11.27
CA LEU A 140 -14.31 -7.97 -10.99
C LEU A 140 -14.37 -9.49 -10.82
N ASN A 141 -13.63 -10.23 -11.63
CA ASN A 141 -13.59 -11.70 -11.58
C ASN A 141 -12.63 -12.24 -10.52
N ASN A 142 -11.77 -11.40 -9.98
CA ASN A 142 -10.79 -11.81 -8.96
C ASN A 142 -10.58 -10.65 -7.97
N PRO A 143 -11.62 -10.33 -7.16
CA PRO A 143 -11.50 -9.20 -6.23
C PRO A 143 -10.48 -9.47 -5.13
N PRO A 144 -9.80 -8.42 -4.64
CA PRO A 144 -8.83 -8.58 -3.56
C PRO A 144 -9.54 -8.96 -2.25
N ARG A 145 -8.99 -9.93 -1.53
CA ARG A 145 -9.56 -10.32 -0.24
C ARG A 145 -9.44 -9.18 0.78
N PRO A 146 -10.43 -8.97 1.65
CA PRO A 146 -11.65 -9.78 1.85
C PRO A 146 -12.85 -9.35 0.98
N LEU A 147 -12.63 -8.52 -0.03
CA LEU A 147 -13.70 -8.00 -0.87
C LEU A 147 -14.29 -9.08 -1.78
N THR A 148 -15.54 -8.88 -2.18
CA THR A 148 -16.27 -9.78 -3.07
C THR A 148 -16.62 -9.06 -4.37
N GLY A 149 -17.12 -9.80 -5.35
CA GLY A 149 -17.63 -9.20 -6.59
C GLY A 149 -18.74 -8.19 -6.34
N MET A 150 -19.57 -8.40 -5.31
CA MET A 150 -20.62 -7.45 -4.94
C MET A 150 -20.04 -6.10 -4.50
N ASP A 151 -18.94 -6.12 -3.75
CA ASP A 151 -18.26 -4.90 -3.34
C ASP A 151 -17.74 -4.11 -4.54
N ILE A 152 -17.22 -4.82 -5.55
CA ILE A 152 -16.74 -4.19 -6.77
C ILE A 152 -17.90 -3.62 -7.57
N TRP A 153 -19.01 -4.36 -7.72
CA TRP A 153 -20.21 -3.87 -8.41
C TRP A 153 -20.77 -2.63 -7.71
N PHE A 154 -20.73 -2.59 -6.39
CA PHE A 154 -21.16 -1.42 -5.63
C PHE A 154 -20.35 -0.19 -6.02
N GLN A 155 -19.02 -0.34 -6.11
CA GLN A 155 -18.14 0.75 -6.52
C GLN A 155 -18.42 1.19 -7.98
N ILE A 156 -18.62 0.24 -8.88
CA ILE A 156 -18.96 0.52 -10.27
C ILE A 156 -20.27 1.33 -10.34
N GLY A 157 -21.28 0.91 -9.58
CA GLY A 157 -22.55 1.64 -9.52
C GLY A 157 -22.38 3.05 -9.01
N HIS A 158 -21.54 3.22 -7.98
CA HIS A 158 -21.26 4.54 -7.41
C HIS A 158 -20.57 5.47 -8.40
N VAL A 159 -19.64 4.93 -9.22
CA VAL A 159 -19.00 5.70 -10.28
C VAL A 159 -20.03 6.17 -11.31
N HIS A 160 -20.92 5.27 -11.73
CA HIS A 160 -22.00 5.63 -12.69
C HIS A 160 -22.94 6.68 -12.11
N GLU A 161 -23.27 6.61 -10.83
CA GLU A 161 -24.04 7.65 -10.15
C GLU A 161 -23.35 9.00 -10.24
N GLN A 162 -22.07 9.05 -9.96
CA GLN A 162 -21.31 10.30 -10.00
C GLN A 162 -21.20 10.87 -11.41
N GLN A 163 -21.22 10.01 -12.43
CA GLN A 163 -21.27 10.44 -13.82
C GLN A 163 -22.65 10.93 -14.25
N GLY A 164 -23.68 10.71 -13.44
CA GLY A 164 -25.05 10.97 -13.81
C GLY A 164 -25.68 9.87 -14.67
N ALA A 165 -25.02 8.73 -14.83
CA ALA A 165 -25.52 7.58 -15.60
C ALA A 165 -26.34 6.65 -14.69
N TYR A 166 -27.50 7.12 -14.25
CA TYR A 166 -28.30 6.44 -13.24
C TYR A 166 -28.83 5.07 -13.66
N ASP A 167 -29.10 4.87 -14.94
CA ASP A 167 -29.56 3.57 -15.46
C ASP A 167 -28.46 2.50 -15.29
N LEU A 168 -27.22 2.86 -15.64
CA LEU A 168 -26.08 1.97 -15.48
C LEU A 168 -25.75 1.72 -14.00
N ALA A 169 -25.93 2.74 -13.16
CA ALA A 169 -25.76 2.59 -11.71
C ALA A 169 -26.74 1.58 -11.15
N LYS A 170 -28.01 1.65 -11.57
CA LYS A 170 -29.03 0.72 -11.13
C LYS A 170 -28.69 -0.71 -11.52
N GLU A 171 -28.24 -0.93 -12.76
CA GLU A 171 -27.81 -2.26 -13.22
C GLU A 171 -26.68 -2.81 -12.37
N ALA A 172 -25.70 -1.99 -12.02
CA ALA A 172 -24.56 -2.42 -11.21
C ALA A 172 -24.97 -2.80 -9.79
N TYR A 173 -25.98 -2.13 -9.21
CA TYR A 173 -26.46 -2.43 -7.86
C TYR A 173 -27.35 -3.68 -7.81
N GLU A 174 -27.90 -4.08 -8.91
CA GLU A 174 -28.72 -5.29 -9.03
C GLU A 174 -27.83 -6.53 -9.31
#